data_2abe66cba5e4a09f55ce6cebf2e967a2
#
_entry.id   2abe66cba5e4a09f55ce6cebf2e967a2
#
_cell.length_a   1.000
_cell.length_b   1.000
_cell.length_c   1.000
_cell.angle_alpha   90.00
_cell.angle_beta   90.00
_cell.angle_gamma   90.00
#
_symmetry.space_group_name_H-M   'P 1'
#
loop_
_entity.id
_entity.type
_entity.pdbx_description
1 polymer ?
#
loop_
_entity_poly.entity_id
_entity_poly.type
_entity_poly.pdbx_seq_one_letter_code
_entity_poly.pdbx_strand_id
1 'polypeptide(L)'
;TIHAIGKGLLIAEIQQNSNVTYRVYDYGRRDAQGNTRPLHVEKALEVSDLTRAADAVEPTQVVVDGGVFTEVSTCQYFTVTELKADGTVAVGKPDTFTAVLVLEGEGTIDGEAFGRYDTFFIPADAGEVKLSGCFKALLSTL
;
A
#
# COMPACT_ATOMS: atom_id res chain seq x y z
N THR A 1 3.95 -1.01 14.64
CA THR A 1 2.72 -1.49 15.32
C THR A 1 2.68 -3.00 15.28
N ILE A 2 2.41 -3.65 16.43
CA ILE A 2 2.16 -5.10 16.48
C ILE A 2 0.75 -5.33 15.94
N HIS A 3 0.62 -6.22 14.94
CA HIS A 3 -0.66 -6.55 14.33
C HIS A 3 -0.70 -8.04 13.95
N ALA A 4 -1.88 -8.58 13.80
CA ALA A 4 -2.13 -9.92 13.31
C ALA A 4 -3.21 -9.88 12.22
N ILE A 5 -3.04 -10.69 11.18
CA ILE A 5 -3.94 -10.74 10.04
C ILE A 5 -4.79 -12.00 10.16
N GLY A 6 -6.10 -11.81 10.26
CA GLY A 6 -7.06 -12.88 10.38
C GLY A 6 -7.32 -13.64 9.07
N LYS A 7 -8.11 -14.68 9.15
CA LYS A 7 -8.52 -15.48 7.99
C LYS A 7 -9.42 -14.66 7.06
N GLY A 8 -9.23 -14.81 5.76
CA GLY A 8 -10.10 -14.22 4.73
C GLY A 8 -9.78 -12.76 4.40
N LEU A 9 -8.67 -12.22 4.91
CA LEU A 9 -8.19 -10.89 4.57
C LEU A 9 -7.12 -10.95 3.49
N LEU A 10 -7.21 -10.04 2.54
CA LEU A 10 -6.14 -9.68 1.61
C LEU A 10 -5.54 -8.37 2.07
N ILE A 11 -4.23 -8.30 2.13
CA ILE A 11 -3.51 -7.08 2.53
C ILE A 11 -2.61 -6.59 1.41
N ALA A 12 -2.44 -5.28 1.32
CA ALA A 12 -1.35 -4.63 0.60
C ALA A 12 -0.36 -4.12 1.65
N GLU A 13 0.86 -4.59 1.60
CA GLU A 13 1.92 -4.22 2.53
C GLU A 13 2.94 -3.33 1.83
N ILE A 14 2.85 -2.03 2.08
CA ILE A 14 3.80 -1.03 1.58
C ILE A 14 4.81 -0.76 2.67
N GLN A 15 6.08 -1.06 2.40
CA GLN A 15 7.16 -0.94 3.38
C GLN A 15 8.45 -0.47 2.74
N GLN A 16 9.36 0.06 3.56
CA GLN A 16 10.74 0.27 3.14
C GLN A 16 11.43 -1.07 2.84
N ASN A 17 12.44 -1.03 1.96
CA ASN A 17 13.24 -2.21 1.66
C ASN A 17 14.05 -2.64 2.91
N SER A 18 13.50 -3.55 3.68
CA SER A 18 14.11 -4.11 4.89
C SER A 18 13.72 -5.58 5.06
N ASN A 19 14.66 -6.40 5.49
CA ASN A 19 14.41 -7.79 5.86
C ASN A 19 14.23 -7.99 7.38
N VAL A 20 14.13 -6.90 8.16
CA VAL A 20 13.93 -6.97 9.60
C VAL A 20 12.48 -7.32 9.90
N THR A 21 12.27 -8.43 10.57
CA THR A 21 10.96 -8.88 11.04
C THR A 21 11.05 -9.32 12.49
N TYR A 22 10.27 -8.70 13.37
CA TYR A 22 10.12 -9.14 14.75
C TYR A 22 8.81 -9.90 14.91
N ARG A 23 8.90 -11.22 14.85
CA ARG A 23 7.74 -12.12 14.91
C ARG A 23 7.37 -12.41 16.36
N VAL A 24 6.16 -12.06 16.77
CA VAL A 24 5.64 -12.31 18.12
C VAL A 24 4.87 -13.63 18.18
N TYR A 25 4.18 -13.99 17.11
CA TYR A 25 3.40 -15.22 16.99
C TYR A 25 3.39 -15.70 15.53
N ASP A 26 3.34 -17.02 15.30
CA ASP A 26 3.38 -17.61 13.97
C ASP A 26 2.36 -18.74 13.75
N TYR A 27 1.29 -18.77 14.51
CA TYR A 27 0.19 -19.75 14.36
C TYR A 27 0.64 -21.21 14.37
N GLY A 28 1.80 -21.53 14.94
CA GLY A 28 2.38 -22.88 14.96
C GLY A 28 2.79 -23.40 13.58
N ARG A 29 2.98 -22.52 12.58
CA ARG A 29 3.43 -22.91 11.24
C ARG A 29 4.76 -23.65 11.30
N ARG A 30 4.87 -24.69 10.45
CA ARG A 30 6.08 -25.51 10.33
C ARG A 30 6.53 -25.52 8.87
N ASP A 31 7.83 -25.59 8.65
CA ASP A 31 8.43 -25.83 7.35
C ASP A 31 8.26 -27.32 6.92
N ALA A 32 8.74 -27.66 5.73
CA ALA A 32 8.70 -29.02 5.22
C ALA A 32 9.47 -30.03 6.08
N GLN A 33 10.40 -29.57 6.92
CA GLN A 33 11.19 -30.35 7.86
C GLN A 33 10.57 -30.42 9.26
N GLY A 34 9.42 -29.76 9.48
CA GLY A 34 8.69 -29.73 10.74
C GLY A 34 9.16 -28.66 11.75
N ASN A 35 10.10 -27.78 11.38
CA ASN A 35 10.62 -26.74 12.24
C ASN A 35 9.69 -25.53 12.27
N THR A 36 9.62 -24.87 13.41
CA THR A 36 8.93 -23.57 13.55
C THR A 36 9.90 -22.42 13.27
N ARG A 37 9.38 -21.30 12.74
CA ARG A 37 10.17 -20.08 12.62
C ARG A 37 10.46 -19.47 14.00
N PRO A 38 11.65 -18.85 14.19
CA PRO A 38 11.96 -18.22 15.47
C PRO A 38 11.02 -17.05 15.77
N LEU A 39 10.68 -16.89 17.04
CA LEU A 39 9.96 -15.73 17.56
C LEU A 39 10.95 -14.71 18.14
N HIS A 40 10.59 -13.43 18.13
CA HIS A 40 11.44 -12.31 18.53
C HIS A 40 10.69 -11.41 19.53
N VAL A 41 10.04 -12.02 20.53
CA VAL A 41 9.13 -11.32 21.44
C VAL A 41 9.83 -10.19 22.20
N GLU A 42 11.02 -10.44 22.76
CA GLU A 42 11.78 -9.44 23.50
C GLU A 42 12.13 -8.23 22.63
N LYS A 43 12.68 -8.48 21.42
CA LYS A 43 13.01 -7.41 20.48
C LYS A 43 11.77 -6.63 20.00
N ALA A 44 10.66 -7.31 19.82
CA ALA A 44 9.41 -6.66 19.44
C ALA A 44 8.93 -5.72 20.57
N LEU A 45 9.07 -6.10 21.83
CA LEU A 45 8.73 -5.26 22.98
C LEU A 45 9.67 -4.06 23.09
N GLU A 46 10.97 -4.24 22.88
CA GLU A 46 11.97 -3.15 22.94
C GLU A 46 11.69 -2.02 21.93
N VAL A 47 11.21 -2.37 20.73
CA VAL A 47 10.96 -1.38 19.66
C VAL A 47 9.52 -0.90 19.59
N SER A 48 8.63 -1.44 20.42
CA SER A 48 7.21 -1.08 20.41
C SER A 48 6.92 0.05 21.37
N ASP A 49 6.28 1.10 20.89
CA ASP A 49 5.65 2.08 21.76
C ASP A 49 4.30 1.53 22.24
N LEU A 50 4.24 1.17 23.51
CA LEU A 50 3.05 0.61 24.16
C LEU A 50 2.25 1.67 24.93
N THR A 51 2.71 2.93 24.94
CA THR A 51 2.14 3.99 25.77
C THR A 51 0.99 4.72 25.10
N ARG A 52 0.87 4.65 23.77
CA ARG A 52 -0.14 5.40 23.03
C ARG A 52 -0.71 4.57 21.88
N ALA A 53 -2.05 4.50 21.81
CA ALA A 53 -2.72 4.14 20.56
C ALA A 53 -2.60 5.33 19.60
N ALA A 54 -2.35 5.07 18.33
CA ALA A 54 -2.44 6.11 17.31
C ALA A 54 -3.90 6.62 17.28
N ASP A 55 -4.08 7.93 17.41
CA ASP A 55 -5.39 8.54 17.20
C ASP A 55 -5.78 8.29 15.73
N ALA A 56 -7.04 7.93 15.51
CA ALA A 56 -7.56 7.86 14.15
C ALA A 56 -7.56 9.29 13.58
N VAL A 57 -6.79 9.48 12.51
CA VAL A 57 -6.81 10.73 11.75
C VAL A 57 -7.82 10.55 10.62
N GLU A 58 -8.74 11.48 10.48
CA GLU A 58 -9.66 11.50 9.34
C GLU A 58 -8.84 11.65 8.04
N PRO A 59 -9.06 10.76 7.06
CA PRO A 59 -8.30 10.80 5.82
C PRO A 59 -8.55 12.09 5.05
N THR A 60 -7.49 12.73 4.58
CA THR A 60 -7.60 13.86 3.65
C THR A 60 -8.07 13.36 2.29
N GLN A 61 -9.11 14.00 1.76
CA GLN A 61 -9.64 13.68 0.44
C GLN A 61 -9.52 14.86 -0.52
N VAL A 62 -9.16 14.55 -1.76
CA VAL A 62 -9.14 15.49 -2.88
C VAL A 62 -10.03 14.92 -4.00
N VAL A 63 -11.10 15.65 -4.31
CA VAL A 63 -12.01 15.31 -5.40
C VAL A 63 -11.55 16.02 -6.66
N VAL A 64 -11.41 15.28 -7.74
CA VAL A 64 -11.06 15.78 -9.08
C VAL A 64 -12.08 15.28 -10.08
N ASP A 65 -12.04 15.83 -11.30
CA ASP A 65 -12.81 15.26 -12.40
C ASP A 65 -12.34 13.83 -12.68
N GLY A 66 -13.28 12.90 -12.68
CA GLY A 66 -13.01 11.46 -12.88
C GLY A 66 -12.55 10.67 -11.67
N GLY A 67 -12.41 11.25 -10.45
CA GLY A 67 -12.03 10.43 -9.30
C GLY A 67 -11.87 11.16 -7.97
N VAL A 68 -11.57 10.36 -6.95
CA VAL A 68 -11.29 10.81 -5.58
C VAL A 68 -10.00 10.19 -5.10
N PHE A 69 -9.07 11.03 -4.64
CA PHE A 69 -7.86 10.63 -3.95
C PHE A 69 -8.06 10.75 -2.44
N THR A 70 -7.75 9.69 -1.72
CA THR A 70 -7.83 9.65 -0.25
C THR A 70 -6.47 9.29 0.31
N GLU A 71 -5.84 10.19 1.08
CA GLU A 71 -4.58 9.87 1.76
C GLU A 71 -4.85 8.83 2.85
N VAL A 72 -4.31 7.63 2.67
CA VAL A 72 -4.50 6.49 3.60
C VAL A 72 -3.44 6.51 4.70
N SER A 73 -2.21 6.83 4.33
CA SER A 73 -1.08 6.85 5.26
C SER A 73 0.06 7.69 4.71
N THR A 74 0.69 8.45 5.57
CA THR A 74 1.92 9.20 5.25
C THR A 74 2.94 9.08 6.36
N CYS A 75 4.20 9.02 6.00
CA CYS A 75 5.33 9.07 6.92
C CYS A 75 6.52 9.77 6.22
N GLN A 76 7.64 9.89 6.93
CA GLN A 76 8.85 10.55 6.37
C GLN A 76 9.46 9.81 5.16
N TYR A 77 9.01 8.59 4.85
CA TYR A 77 9.61 7.72 3.83
C TYR A 77 8.70 7.48 2.63
N PHE A 78 7.37 7.53 2.81
CA PHE A 78 6.41 7.34 1.72
C PHE A 78 5.03 7.85 2.10
N THR A 79 4.23 8.11 1.07
CA THR A 79 2.81 8.39 1.17
C THR A 79 2.03 7.33 0.40
N VAL A 80 0.93 6.85 0.96
CA VAL A 80 -0.02 5.93 0.32
C VAL A 80 -1.35 6.63 0.16
N THR A 81 -1.84 6.68 -1.07
CA THR A 81 -3.11 7.30 -1.44
C THR A 81 -4.01 6.26 -2.11
N GLU A 82 -5.24 6.12 -1.65
CA GLU A 82 -6.27 5.39 -2.39
C GLU A 82 -6.85 6.28 -3.47
N LEU A 83 -6.90 5.78 -4.71
CA LEU A 83 -7.61 6.38 -5.82
C LEU A 83 -8.87 5.56 -6.12
N LYS A 84 -10.02 6.21 -6.08
CA LYS A 84 -11.27 5.70 -6.65
C LYS A 84 -11.56 6.49 -7.90
N ALA A 85 -11.49 5.85 -9.06
CA ALA A 85 -11.74 6.46 -10.36
C ALA A 85 -13.06 5.96 -10.97
N ASP A 86 -13.78 6.90 -11.59
CA ASP A 86 -14.92 6.66 -12.45
C ASP A 86 -14.84 7.67 -13.61
N GLY A 87 -13.84 7.48 -14.47
CA GLY A 87 -13.50 8.40 -15.54
C GLY A 87 -12.02 8.40 -15.85
N THR A 88 -11.46 9.56 -16.19
CA THR A 88 -10.04 9.72 -16.49
C THR A 88 -9.39 10.61 -15.45
N VAL A 89 -8.31 10.14 -14.85
CA VAL A 89 -7.48 10.89 -13.90
C VAL A 89 -6.04 10.90 -14.36
N ALA A 90 -5.33 12.00 -14.09
CA ALA A 90 -3.90 12.09 -14.30
C ALA A 90 -3.16 11.72 -13.00
N VAL A 91 -2.14 10.90 -13.12
CA VAL A 91 -1.24 10.50 -12.03
C VAL A 91 0.20 10.68 -12.44
N GLY A 92 1.08 10.75 -11.45
CA GLY A 92 2.51 10.99 -11.65
C GLY A 92 2.97 12.23 -10.90
N LYS A 93 4.23 12.27 -10.55
CA LYS A 93 4.88 13.40 -9.86
C LYS A 93 6.22 13.68 -10.53
N PRO A 94 6.60 14.96 -10.71
CA PRO A 94 7.82 15.31 -11.43
C PRO A 94 9.10 14.99 -10.65
N ASP A 95 9.04 14.90 -9.35
CA ASP A 95 10.18 14.79 -8.44
C ASP A 95 10.33 13.41 -7.79
N THR A 96 9.36 12.50 -8.01
CA THR A 96 9.40 11.15 -7.48
C THR A 96 8.61 10.19 -8.37
N PHE A 97 8.82 8.89 -8.18
CA PHE A 97 8.02 7.87 -8.86
C PHE A 97 6.62 7.72 -8.23
N THR A 98 5.72 7.11 -8.98
CA THR A 98 4.44 6.62 -8.46
C THR A 98 4.31 5.12 -8.75
N ALA A 99 4.20 4.31 -7.70
CA ALA A 99 3.84 2.90 -7.84
C ALA A 99 2.33 2.77 -7.71
N VAL A 100 1.70 2.08 -8.66
CA VAL A 100 0.25 1.86 -8.73
C VAL A 100 -0.04 0.39 -8.53
N LEU A 101 -0.95 0.06 -7.61
CA LEU A 101 -1.50 -1.29 -7.41
C LEU A 101 -3.02 -1.23 -7.57
N VAL A 102 -3.56 -1.89 -8.58
CA VAL A 102 -5.00 -1.97 -8.83
C VAL A 102 -5.64 -2.96 -7.85
N LEU A 103 -6.57 -2.49 -7.04
CA LEU A 103 -7.28 -3.33 -6.04
C LEU A 103 -8.56 -3.93 -6.61
N GLU A 104 -9.31 -3.14 -7.37
CA GLU A 104 -10.63 -3.49 -7.92
C GLU A 104 -10.84 -2.82 -9.27
N GLY A 105 -11.67 -3.44 -10.10
CA GLY A 105 -12.06 -2.88 -11.39
C GLY A 105 -11.03 -3.09 -12.49
N GLU A 106 -11.21 -2.33 -13.56
CA GLU A 106 -10.39 -2.39 -14.79
C GLU A 106 -10.34 -1.02 -15.48
N GLY A 107 -9.40 -0.85 -16.37
CA GLY A 107 -9.22 0.40 -17.09
C GLY A 107 -8.06 0.38 -18.07
N THR A 108 -7.54 1.57 -18.38
CA THR A 108 -6.36 1.74 -19.22
C THR A 108 -5.38 2.71 -18.59
N ILE A 109 -4.08 2.47 -18.81
CA ILE A 109 -2.98 3.38 -18.52
C ILE A 109 -2.38 3.82 -19.86
N ASP A 110 -2.53 5.10 -20.23
CA ASP A 110 -2.14 5.65 -21.53
C ASP A 110 -2.60 4.78 -22.72
N GLY A 111 -3.79 4.16 -22.60
CA GLY A 111 -4.39 3.29 -23.60
C GLY A 111 -4.08 1.80 -23.47
N GLU A 112 -3.11 1.40 -22.67
CA GLU A 112 -2.81 -0.01 -22.36
C GLU A 112 -3.76 -0.53 -21.28
N ALA A 113 -4.42 -1.65 -21.52
CA ALA A 113 -5.42 -2.21 -20.63
C ALA A 113 -4.80 -2.75 -19.33
N PHE A 114 -5.49 -2.57 -18.22
CA PHE A 114 -5.17 -3.19 -16.94
C PHE A 114 -6.42 -3.77 -16.25
N GLY A 115 -6.19 -4.68 -15.34
CA GLY A 115 -7.20 -5.27 -14.48
C GLY A 115 -6.78 -5.37 -13.02
N ARG A 116 -7.60 -6.04 -12.25
CA ARG A 116 -7.39 -6.25 -10.82
C ARG A 116 -6.05 -6.94 -10.53
N TYR A 117 -5.28 -6.36 -9.60
CA TYR A 117 -3.96 -6.78 -9.13
C TYR A 117 -2.81 -6.48 -10.09
N ASP A 118 -3.06 -5.82 -11.21
CA ASP A 118 -1.97 -5.27 -12.01
C ASP A 118 -1.23 -4.18 -11.24
N THR A 119 0.06 -4.08 -11.51
CA THR A 119 0.94 -3.09 -10.89
C THR A 119 1.73 -2.35 -11.95
N PHE A 120 1.91 -1.05 -11.72
CA PHE A 120 2.66 -0.18 -12.61
C PHE A 120 3.68 0.63 -11.82
N PHE A 121 4.78 0.91 -12.46
CA PHE A 121 5.77 1.85 -11.95
C PHE A 121 5.86 3.03 -12.92
N ILE A 122 5.50 4.22 -12.45
CA ILE A 122 5.55 5.46 -13.21
C ILE A 122 6.78 6.23 -12.73
N PRO A 123 7.85 6.36 -13.52
CA PRO A 123 9.04 7.12 -13.16
C PRO A 123 8.73 8.61 -12.99
N ALA A 124 9.58 9.32 -12.25
CA ALA A 124 9.46 10.77 -12.07
C ALA A 124 9.51 11.56 -13.39
N ASP A 125 10.29 11.11 -14.35
CA ASP A 125 10.47 11.74 -15.66
C ASP A 125 9.41 11.35 -16.71
N ALA A 126 8.50 10.44 -16.39
CA ALA A 126 7.40 10.08 -17.29
C ALA A 126 6.36 11.21 -17.45
N GLY A 127 6.34 12.17 -16.54
CA GLY A 127 5.32 13.20 -16.51
C GLY A 127 3.96 12.67 -16.00
N GLU A 128 2.89 13.33 -16.41
CA GLU A 128 1.53 12.89 -16.09
C GLU A 128 1.11 11.73 -17.00
N VAL A 129 0.68 10.64 -16.38
CA VAL A 129 0.15 9.45 -17.03
C VAL A 129 -1.35 9.39 -16.81
N LYS A 130 -2.14 9.06 -17.83
CA LYS A 130 -3.60 9.01 -17.75
C LYS A 130 -4.08 7.59 -17.41
N LEU A 131 -4.80 7.49 -16.30
CA LEU A 131 -5.57 6.30 -15.92
C LEU A 131 -7.04 6.55 -16.23
N SER A 132 -7.67 5.66 -16.99
CA SER A 132 -9.08 5.79 -17.40
C SER A 132 -9.83 4.51 -17.12
N GLY A 133 -11.03 4.60 -16.52
CA GLY A 133 -11.88 3.44 -16.24
C GLY A 133 -12.66 3.58 -14.94
N CYS A 134 -13.24 2.47 -14.50
CA CYS A 134 -13.90 2.37 -13.21
C CYS A 134 -13.12 1.40 -12.33
N PHE A 135 -12.29 1.93 -11.42
CA PHE A 135 -11.35 1.13 -10.65
C PHE A 135 -11.00 1.75 -9.30
N LYS A 136 -10.42 0.95 -8.43
CA LYS A 136 -9.78 1.36 -7.18
C LYS A 136 -8.31 0.94 -7.21
N ALA A 137 -7.42 1.85 -6.87
CA ALA A 137 -5.98 1.58 -6.81
C ALA A 137 -5.34 2.21 -5.56
N LEU A 138 -4.20 1.66 -5.14
CA LEU A 138 -3.28 2.32 -4.23
C LEU A 138 -2.14 2.95 -5.04
N LEU A 139 -1.84 4.20 -4.73
CA LEU A 139 -0.71 4.95 -5.24
C LEU A 139 0.30 5.11 -4.12
N SER A 140 1.55 4.73 -4.35
CA SER A 140 2.63 4.89 -3.36
C SER A 140 3.72 5.76 -3.96
N THR A 141 4.11 6.81 -3.23
CA THR A 141 5.15 7.79 -3.61
C THR A 141 6.12 8.01 -2.46
N LEU A 142 7.32 8.53 -2.73
CA LEU A 142 8.24 9.04 -1.71
C LEU A 142 7.89 10.48 -1.32
#